data_e06ba3673245a41ad7a37f3809e5a7ae
#
_entry.id   e06ba3673245a41ad7a37f3809e5a7ae
#
_cell.length_a   1.000
_cell.length_b   1.000
_cell.length_c   1.000
_cell.angle_alpha   90.00
_cell.angle_beta   90.00
_cell.angle_gamma   90.00
#
_symmetry.space_group_name_H-M   'P 1'
#
loop_
_entity.id
_entity.type
_entity.pdbx_description
1 polymer ?
#
loop_
_entity_poly.entity_id
_entity_poly.type
_entity_poly.pdbx_seq_one_letter_code
_entity_poly.pdbx_strand_id
1 'polypeptide(L)'
;MAKAPSQSLREWGSLVYRALIALIFIASGFLKLADPEGTATSASIPLVIAVISGLFEAGAGLALLAGFRTRGSAVALMVFLIPVTLRFHNPVGLGPAESYLQTTMLMKNMAIVGGLVGLFVYGPGPLSLDALRARK
;
A
#
# COMPACT_ATOMS: atom_id res chain seq x y z
N MET A 1 -18.96 18.65 23.36
CA MET A 1 -17.56 18.44 22.96
C MET A 1 -17.24 16.95 23.06
N ALA A 2 -16.84 16.29 21.97
CA ALA A 2 -16.43 14.88 22.02
C ALA A 2 -15.13 14.74 22.81
N LYS A 3 -15.11 13.80 23.77
CA LYS A 3 -13.92 13.50 24.57
C LYS A 3 -12.81 12.94 23.67
N ALA A 4 -11.60 13.47 23.77
CA ALA A 4 -10.46 12.94 23.02
C ALA A 4 -10.25 11.44 23.31
N PRO A 5 -9.93 10.62 22.30
CA PRO A 5 -9.68 9.19 22.51
C PRO A 5 -8.52 8.97 23.49
N SER A 6 -8.60 7.88 24.28
CA SER A 6 -7.54 7.50 25.22
C SER A 6 -6.19 7.31 24.52
N GLN A 7 -5.11 7.49 25.24
CA GLN A 7 -3.76 7.31 24.68
C GLN A 7 -3.59 5.91 24.09
N SER A 8 -4.01 4.87 24.79
CA SER A 8 -3.95 3.48 24.30
C SER A 8 -4.75 3.28 23.00
N LEU A 9 -5.92 3.86 22.89
CA LEU A 9 -6.73 3.77 21.67
C LEU A 9 -6.01 4.43 20.46
N ARG A 10 -5.32 5.54 20.68
CA ARG A 10 -4.53 6.20 19.62
C ARG A 10 -3.32 5.37 19.22
N GLU A 11 -2.65 4.72 20.17
CA GLU A 11 -1.48 3.87 19.94
C GLU A 11 -1.85 2.63 19.11
N TRP A 12 -2.85 1.88 19.56
CA TRP A 12 -3.32 0.68 18.85
C TRP A 12 -4.01 1.04 17.52
N GLY A 13 -4.78 2.11 17.48
CA GLY A 13 -5.42 2.59 16.26
C GLY A 13 -4.41 2.92 15.17
N SER A 14 -3.30 3.56 15.51
CA SER A 14 -2.23 3.88 14.55
C SER A 14 -1.51 2.62 14.04
N LEU A 15 -1.30 1.61 14.89
CA LEU A 15 -0.73 0.32 14.49
C LEU A 15 -1.67 -0.43 13.55
N VAL A 16 -2.95 -0.57 13.90
CA VAL A 16 -3.96 -1.26 13.08
C VAL A 16 -4.12 -0.57 11.73
N TYR A 17 -4.23 0.75 11.71
CA TYR A 17 -4.31 1.56 10.50
C TYR A 17 -3.14 1.28 9.55
N ARG A 18 -1.92 1.31 10.06
CA ARG A 18 -0.70 1.04 9.31
C ARG A 18 -0.64 -0.41 8.83
N ALA A 19 -1.01 -1.36 9.69
CA ALA A 19 -1.00 -2.79 9.37
C ALA A 19 -1.98 -3.12 8.24
N LEU A 20 -3.19 -2.57 8.26
CA LEU A 20 -4.19 -2.80 7.21
C LEU A 20 -3.73 -2.28 5.84
N ILE A 21 -3.08 -1.11 5.80
CA ILE A 21 -2.53 -0.59 4.55
C ILE A 21 -1.33 -1.41 4.08
N ALA A 22 -0.43 -1.78 4.99
CA ALA A 22 0.75 -2.55 4.65
C ALA A 22 0.41 -3.95 4.11
N LEU A 23 -0.63 -4.57 4.66
CA LEU A 23 -1.03 -5.95 4.33
C LEU A 23 -1.27 -6.15 2.83
N ILE A 24 -1.90 -5.19 2.15
CA ILE A 24 -2.21 -5.35 0.72
C ILE A 24 -0.92 -5.37 -0.12
N PHE A 25 0.07 -4.55 0.21
CA PHE A 25 1.35 -4.52 -0.50
C PHE A 25 2.19 -5.75 -0.18
N ILE A 26 2.21 -6.19 1.07
CA ILE A 26 2.89 -7.43 1.47
C ILE A 26 2.29 -8.61 0.72
N ALA A 27 0.96 -8.79 0.77
CA ALA A 27 0.27 -9.88 0.09
C ALA A 27 0.49 -9.83 -1.43
N SER A 28 0.29 -8.65 -2.05
CA SER A 28 0.51 -8.47 -3.50
C SER A 28 1.95 -8.77 -3.91
N GLY A 29 2.92 -8.28 -3.14
CA GLY A 29 4.34 -8.52 -3.39
C GLY A 29 4.70 -10.01 -3.32
N PHE A 30 4.27 -10.71 -2.27
CA PHE A 30 4.51 -12.15 -2.13
C PHE A 30 3.82 -12.98 -3.20
N LEU A 31 2.58 -12.65 -3.58
CA LEU A 31 1.88 -13.34 -4.68
C LEU A 31 2.62 -13.22 -6.01
N LYS A 32 3.14 -12.01 -6.34
CA LYS A 32 3.96 -11.80 -7.54
C LYS A 32 5.27 -12.59 -7.51
N LEU A 33 5.89 -12.73 -6.34
CA LEU A 33 7.13 -13.48 -6.17
C LEU A 33 6.90 -15.00 -6.17
N ALA A 34 5.72 -15.45 -5.77
CA ALA A 34 5.35 -16.87 -5.81
C ALA A 34 5.11 -17.37 -7.25
N ASP A 35 4.56 -16.51 -8.12
CA ASP A 35 4.36 -16.81 -9.56
C ASP A 35 4.71 -15.57 -10.41
N PRO A 36 5.99 -15.29 -10.60
CA PRO A 36 6.43 -14.14 -11.38
C PRO A 36 6.16 -14.29 -12.89
N GLU A 37 6.18 -15.51 -13.42
CA GLU A 37 5.89 -15.78 -14.84
C GLU A 37 4.41 -15.59 -15.15
N GLY A 38 3.51 -16.11 -14.30
CA GLY A 38 2.07 -15.86 -14.40
C GLY A 38 1.74 -14.38 -14.26
N THR A 39 2.40 -13.67 -13.35
CA THR A 39 2.27 -12.21 -13.20
C THR A 39 2.72 -11.47 -14.46
N ALA A 40 3.87 -11.82 -15.02
CA ALA A 40 4.42 -11.20 -16.22
C ALA A 40 3.48 -11.39 -17.41
N THR A 41 2.97 -12.61 -17.60
CA THR A 41 2.05 -12.97 -18.68
C THR A 41 0.71 -12.25 -18.55
N SER A 42 0.07 -12.32 -17.38
CA SER A 42 -1.25 -11.71 -17.13
C SER A 42 -1.25 -10.19 -17.24
N ALA A 43 -0.16 -9.54 -16.78
CA ALA A 43 0.00 -8.10 -16.84
C ALA A 43 0.64 -7.60 -18.18
N SER A 44 1.06 -8.51 -19.07
CA SER A 44 1.79 -8.20 -20.31
C SER A 44 2.99 -7.29 -20.06
N ILE A 45 3.84 -7.68 -19.08
CA ILE A 45 5.07 -6.98 -18.69
C ILE A 45 6.26 -7.94 -18.73
N PRO A 46 7.51 -7.44 -18.87
CA PRO A 46 8.70 -8.28 -18.76
C PRO A 46 8.81 -8.97 -17.38
N LEU A 47 9.29 -10.20 -17.35
CA LEU A 47 9.49 -10.99 -16.13
C LEU A 47 10.28 -10.22 -15.06
N VAL A 48 11.33 -9.51 -15.47
CA VAL A 48 12.15 -8.70 -14.57
C VAL A 48 11.36 -7.61 -13.87
N ILE A 49 10.38 -7.01 -14.56
CA ILE A 49 9.50 -5.99 -13.97
C ILE A 49 8.53 -6.63 -12.96
N ALA A 50 8.00 -7.83 -13.24
CA ALA A 50 7.15 -8.57 -12.31
C ALA A 50 7.92 -8.87 -10.99
N VAL A 51 9.16 -9.37 -11.10
CA VAL A 51 10.01 -9.65 -9.93
C VAL A 51 10.36 -8.38 -9.15
N ILE A 52 10.83 -7.32 -9.82
CA ILE A 52 11.19 -6.05 -9.16
C ILE A 52 9.98 -5.43 -8.46
N SER A 53 8.81 -5.43 -9.11
CA SER A 53 7.59 -4.90 -8.48
C SER A 53 7.17 -5.72 -7.27
N GLY A 54 7.28 -7.04 -7.33
CA GLY A 54 7.01 -7.93 -6.19
C GLY A 54 7.94 -7.66 -5.00
N LEU A 55 9.25 -7.56 -5.24
CA LEU A 55 10.26 -7.24 -4.22
C LEU A 55 10.02 -5.85 -3.61
N PHE A 56 9.72 -4.87 -4.45
CA PHE A 56 9.43 -3.51 -4.01
C PHE A 56 8.18 -3.44 -3.12
N GLU A 57 7.07 -4.04 -3.55
CA GLU A 57 5.83 -4.04 -2.79
C GLU A 57 5.97 -4.77 -1.45
N ALA A 58 6.58 -5.96 -1.44
CA ALA A 58 6.83 -6.71 -0.22
C ALA A 58 7.75 -5.94 0.74
N GLY A 59 8.87 -5.42 0.24
CA GLY A 59 9.85 -4.69 1.04
C GLY A 59 9.30 -3.39 1.61
N ALA A 60 8.65 -2.56 0.78
CA ALA A 60 8.05 -1.31 1.22
C ALA A 60 6.84 -1.54 2.15
N GLY A 61 6.05 -2.59 1.89
CA GLY A 61 4.96 -3.00 2.77
C GLY A 61 5.46 -3.45 4.15
N LEU A 62 6.51 -4.27 4.22
CA LEU A 62 7.14 -4.70 5.48
C LEU A 62 7.75 -3.50 6.23
N ALA A 63 8.41 -2.58 5.54
CA ALA A 63 8.92 -1.35 6.13
C ALA A 63 7.78 -0.50 6.71
N LEU A 64 6.66 -0.38 5.99
CA LEU A 64 5.48 0.33 6.45
C LEU A 64 4.87 -0.34 7.69
N LEU A 65 4.74 -1.67 7.69
CA LEU A 65 4.23 -2.46 8.82
C LEU A 65 5.08 -2.25 10.07
N ALA A 66 6.41 -2.34 9.94
CA ALA A 66 7.34 -2.11 11.04
C ALA A 66 7.38 -0.64 11.50
N GLY A 67 6.85 0.28 10.71
CA GLY A 67 6.96 1.71 10.98
C GLY A 67 8.39 2.21 10.82
N PHE A 68 9.09 1.72 9.79
CA PHE A 68 10.45 2.08 9.44
C PHE A 68 10.45 3.06 8.28
N ARG A 69 11.02 4.25 8.48
CA ARG A 69 10.99 5.35 7.50
C ARG A 69 9.59 5.54 6.90
N THR A 70 8.59 5.50 7.74
CA THR A 70 7.17 5.37 7.36
C THR A 70 6.74 6.39 6.32
N ARG A 71 7.11 7.65 6.47
CA ARG A 71 6.77 8.70 5.49
C ARG A 71 7.40 8.43 4.13
N GLY A 72 8.66 8.00 4.10
CA GLY A 72 9.36 7.63 2.87
C GLY A 72 8.73 6.42 2.19
N SER A 73 8.42 5.36 2.95
CA SER A 73 7.73 4.16 2.46
C SER A 73 6.36 4.49 1.90
N ALA A 74 5.60 5.36 2.58
CA ALA A 74 4.29 5.80 2.10
C ALA A 74 4.38 6.56 0.77
N VAL A 75 5.33 7.48 0.63
CA VAL A 75 5.57 8.20 -0.63
C VAL A 75 5.98 7.23 -1.75
N ALA A 76 6.92 6.33 -1.48
CA ALA A 76 7.39 5.35 -2.45
C ALA A 76 6.24 4.46 -2.96
N LEU A 77 5.36 3.99 -2.06
CA LEU A 77 4.18 3.21 -2.42
C LEU A 77 3.14 4.03 -3.19
N MET A 78 2.94 5.32 -2.88
CA MET A 78 2.06 6.20 -3.66
C MET A 78 2.58 6.40 -5.08
N VAL A 79 3.88 6.71 -5.21
CA VAL A 79 4.54 6.90 -6.53
C VAL A 79 4.47 5.64 -7.37
N PHE A 80 4.53 4.47 -6.76
CA PHE A 80 4.35 3.19 -7.43
C PHE A 80 2.87 2.93 -7.79
N LEU A 81 1.95 3.08 -6.83
CA LEU A 81 0.55 2.66 -6.99
C LEU A 81 -0.23 3.52 -7.99
N ILE A 82 0.03 4.83 -8.07
CA ILE A 82 -0.71 5.74 -8.96
C ILE A 82 -0.54 5.34 -10.43
N PRO A 83 0.68 5.25 -11.01
CA PRO A 83 0.85 4.86 -12.41
C PRO A 83 0.40 3.43 -12.68
N VAL A 84 0.60 2.49 -11.75
CA VAL A 84 0.11 1.11 -11.87
C VAL A 84 -1.41 1.09 -11.97
N THR A 85 -2.10 1.87 -11.13
CA THR A 85 -3.56 1.98 -11.15
C THR A 85 -4.06 2.54 -12.49
N LEU A 86 -3.48 3.61 -12.97
CA LEU A 86 -3.87 4.23 -14.24
C LEU A 86 -3.59 3.33 -15.44
N ARG A 87 -2.55 2.50 -15.38
CA ARG A 87 -2.18 1.57 -16.46
C ARG A 87 -3.09 0.33 -16.53
N PHE A 88 -3.45 -0.24 -15.37
CA PHE A 88 -4.11 -1.54 -15.29
C PHE A 88 -5.60 -1.48 -14.94
N HIS A 89 -6.07 -0.36 -14.40
CA HIS A 89 -7.45 -0.20 -13.93
C HIS A 89 -8.18 0.97 -14.62
N ASN A 90 -8.04 1.05 -15.95
CA ASN A 90 -8.77 2.02 -16.78
C ASN A 90 -10.09 1.39 -17.26
N PRO A 91 -11.26 1.91 -16.85
CA PRO A 91 -12.56 1.37 -17.26
C PRO A 91 -13.01 1.79 -18.66
N VAL A 92 -12.31 2.71 -19.32
CA VAL A 92 -12.74 3.32 -20.59
C VAL A 92 -12.65 2.32 -21.74
N GLY A 93 -13.74 2.18 -22.51
CA GLY A 93 -13.81 1.33 -23.70
C GLY A 93 -14.07 -0.14 -23.41
N LEU A 94 -14.37 -0.53 -22.17
CA LEU A 94 -14.67 -1.90 -21.76
C LEU A 94 -16.17 -2.18 -21.74
N GLY A 95 -16.55 -3.47 -21.80
CA GLY A 95 -17.94 -3.90 -21.59
C GLY A 95 -18.43 -3.62 -20.17
N PRO A 96 -19.77 -3.62 -19.93
CA PRO A 96 -20.34 -3.19 -18.65
C PRO A 96 -19.79 -3.91 -17.42
N ALA A 97 -19.66 -5.24 -17.47
CA ALA A 97 -19.17 -6.05 -16.35
C ALA A 97 -17.68 -5.78 -16.05
N GLU A 98 -16.85 -5.69 -17.09
CA GLU A 98 -15.43 -5.43 -16.98
C GLU A 98 -15.17 -3.98 -16.53
N SER A 99 -15.90 -3.01 -17.08
CA SER A 99 -15.85 -1.61 -16.66
C SER A 99 -16.20 -1.45 -15.18
N TYR A 100 -17.22 -2.17 -14.68
CA TYR A 100 -17.56 -2.18 -13.25
C TYR A 100 -16.39 -2.70 -12.39
N LEU A 101 -15.78 -3.83 -12.80
CA LEU A 101 -14.65 -4.41 -12.09
C LEU A 101 -13.47 -3.44 -12.06
N GLN A 102 -13.08 -2.87 -13.18
CA GLN A 102 -11.94 -1.95 -13.27
C GLN A 102 -12.19 -0.65 -12.50
N THR A 103 -13.42 -0.14 -12.52
CA THR A 103 -13.82 1.02 -11.69
C THR A 103 -13.65 0.70 -10.20
N THR A 104 -14.12 -0.47 -9.77
CA THR A 104 -13.99 -0.90 -8.36
C THR A 104 -12.52 -1.00 -7.94
N MET A 105 -11.65 -1.55 -8.81
CA MET A 105 -10.21 -1.64 -8.54
C MET A 105 -9.55 -0.26 -8.48
N LEU A 106 -9.93 0.66 -9.37
CA LEU A 106 -9.47 2.04 -9.35
C LEU A 106 -9.86 2.73 -8.03
N MET A 107 -11.14 2.63 -7.65
CA MET A 107 -11.64 3.23 -6.40
C MET A 107 -10.96 2.65 -5.15
N LYS A 108 -10.74 1.33 -5.12
CA LYS A 108 -9.96 0.66 -4.05
C LYS A 108 -8.55 1.25 -3.94
N ASN A 109 -7.86 1.39 -5.06
CA ASN A 109 -6.50 1.92 -5.07
C ASN A 109 -6.46 3.41 -4.67
N MET A 110 -7.46 4.21 -5.06
CA MET A 110 -7.59 5.59 -4.57
C MET A 110 -7.79 5.67 -3.06
N ALA A 111 -8.59 4.76 -2.48
CA ALA A 111 -8.75 4.67 -1.02
C ALA A 111 -7.43 4.32 -0.32
N ILE A 112 -6.63 3.39 -0.90
CA ILE A 112 -5.29 3.05 -0.39
C ILE A 112 -4.35 4.26 -0.46
N VAL A 113 -4.35 5.01 -1.57
CA VAL A 113 -3.57 6.25 -1.70
C VAL A 113 -3.98 7.25 -0.60
N GLY A 114 -5.29 7.43 -0.35
CA GLY A 114 -5.78 8.25 0.76
C GLY A 114 -5.23 7.81 2.12
N GLY A 115 -5.18 6.51 2.35
CA GLY A 115 -4.55 5.93 3.55
C GLY A 115 -3.04 6.21 3.64
N LEU A 116 -2.31 6.08 2.53
CA LEU A 116 -0.87 6.40 2.46
C LEU A 116 -0.60 7.90 2.70
N VAL A 117 -1.46 8.80 2.18
CA VAL A 117 -1.41 10.23 2.48
C VAL A 117 -1.56 10.47 3.99
N GLY A 118 -2.50 9.78 4.63
CA GLY A 118 -2.66 9.85 6.09
C GLY A 118 -1.38 9.43 6.83
N LEU A 119 -0.72 8.33 6.43
CA LEU A 119 0.56 7.90 7.02
C LEU A 119 1.70 8.89 6.76
N PHE A 120 1.72 9.52 5.60
CA PHE A 120 2.71 10.57 5.30
C PHE A 120 2.52 11.80 6.21
N VAL A 121 1.29 12.27 6.37
CA VAL A 121 0.96 13.47 7.15
C VAL A 121 1.11 13.23 8.66
N TYR A 122 0.44 12.21 9.16
CA TYR A 122 0.33 11.95 10.62
C TYR A 122 1.45 11.06 11.16
N GLY A 123 2.18 10.36 10.29
CA GLY A 123 3.28 9.48 10.67
C GLY A 123 2.84 8.10 11.18
N PRO A 124 3.80 7.30 11.68
CA PRO A 124 3.60 5.89 12.01
C PRO A 124 2.89 5.63 13.35
N GLY A 125 2.79 6.62 14.21
CA GLY A 125 2.35 6.44 15.59
C GLY A 125 3.44 5.90 16.53
N PRO A 126 3.15 5.85 17.83
CA PRO A 126 4.15 5.54 18.89
C PRO A 126 4.65 4.08 18.87
N LEU A 127 3.84 3.14 18.37
CA LEU A 127 4.21 1.72 18.23
C LEU A 127 4.92 1.47 16.89
N SER A 128 6.10 2.08 16.69
CA SER A 128 6.85 2.02 15.43
C SER A 128 8.36 2.10 15.67
N LEU A 129 9.14 1.59 14.70
CA LEU A 129 10.60 1.72 14.72
C LEU A 129 11.06 3.18 14.62
N ASP A 130 10.32 4.03 13.88
CA ASP A 130 10.62 5.46 13.80
C ASP A 130 10.47 6.15 15.16
N ALA A 131 9.43 5.79 15.93
CA ALA A 131 9.24 6.32 17.28
C ALA A 131 10.31 5.85 18.27
N LEU A 132 10.77 4.59 18.16
CA LEU A 132 11.86 4.06 18.98
C LEU A 132 13.19 4.78 18.70
N ARG A 133 13.46 5.14 17.45
CA ARG A 133 14.66 5.89 17.06
C ARG A 133 14.64 7.33 17.51
N ALA A 134 13.47 7.96 17.52
CA ALA A 134 13.32 9.34 17.97
C ALA A 134 13.50 9.53 19.49
N ARG A 135 13.51 8.44 20.26
CA ARG A 135 13.73 8.45 21.72
C ARG A 135 15.20 8.30 22.12
N LYS A 136 16.07 7.99 21.16
CA LYS A 136 17.53 7.91 21.34
C LYS A 136 18.20 9.21 20.96
#